data_a2ca64fcbf4dc5fdb746f1a402cd00b3
#
_entry.id   a2ca64fcbf4dc5fdb746f1a402cd00b3
#
_cell.length_a   1.000
_cell.length_b   1.000
_cell.length_c   1.000
_cell.angle_alpha   90.00
_cell.angle_beta   90.00
_cell.angle_gamma   90.00
#
_symmetry.space_group_name_H-M   'P 1'
#
loop_
_entity.id
_entity.type
_entity.pdbx_description
1 polymer ?
#
loop_
_entity_poly.entity_id
_entity_poly.type
_entity_poly.pdbx_seq_one_letter_code
_entity_poly.pdbx_strand_id
1 'polypeptide(L)'
;MTFGETDPSEIFGGGTGPGAPGNQVTFDRRELNRLLSLYSVRVASGEWRDYAIDFRPGMAIFSIFRHAAEQPLFAIAKVPGTSQGGYMVYNGPRKLAQSDTLEDVLRVFDRKLRLLLS
;
A
#
# COMPACT_ATOMS: atom_id res chain seq x y z
N MET A 1 5.89 -3.62 -15.69
CA MET A 1 4.86 -3.40 -14.75
C MET A 1 3.51 -3.20 -15.41
N THR A 2 2.52 -3.85 -14.92
CA THR A 2 1.26 -3.89 -15.61
C THR A 2 0.19 -2.97 -15.05
N PHE A 3 0.57 -2.22 -14.04
CA PHE A 3 -0.42 -1.37 -13.40
C PHE A 3 -1.03 -0.38 -14.39
N GLY A 4 -0.21 0.16 -15.27
CA GLY A 4 -0.70 1.10 -16.24
C GLY A 4 -1.62 0.48 -17.27
N GLU A 5 -1.50 -0.82 -17.47
CA GLU A 5 -2.34 -1.50 -18.43
C GLU A 5 -3.65 -1.94 -17.83
N THR A 6 -3.66 -2.14 -16.54
CA THR A 6 -4.88 -2.57 -15.88
C THR A 6 -5.46 -1.37 -15.16
N ASP A 7 -6.40 -0.76 -15.83
CA ASP A 7 -7.07 0.40 -15.29
C ASP A 7 -7.89 -0.03 -14.07
N PRO A 8 -7.65 0.56 -12.91
CA PRO A 8 -8.44 0.20 -11.74
C PRO A 8 -9.94 0.35 -11.96
N SER A 9 -10.35 1.31 -12.75
CA SER A 9 -11.77 1.47 -12.96
C SER A 9 -12.33 0.33 -13.81
N GLU A 10 -11.53 -0.29 -14.63
CA GLU A 10 -11.99 -1.47 -15.35
C GLU A 10 -12.18 -2.65 -14.42
N ILE A 11 -11.25 -2.81 -13.49
CA ILE A 11 -11.37 -3.89 -12.54
C ILE A 11 -12.63 -3.74 -11.72
N PHE A 12 -12.85 -2.56 -11.21
CA PHE A 12 -14.00 -2.34 -10.36
C PHE A 12 -15.28 -2.22 -11.15
N GLY A 13 -15.20 -1.60 -12.30
CA GLY A 13 -16.38 -1.45 -13.14
C GLY A 13 -16.90 -2.80 -13.59
N GLY A 14 -16.01 -3.68 -13.96
CA GLY A 14 -16.42 -5.00 -14.40
C GLY A 14 -16.88 -5.87 -13.26
N GLY A 15 -16.24 -5.74 -12.12
CA GLY A 15 -16.54 -6.62 -11.02
C GLY A 15 -17.52 -6.08 -10.02
N THR A 16 -17.88 -4.84 -10.16
CA THR A 16 -18.69 -4.20 -9.16
C THR A 16 -20.15 -4.37 -9.35
N GLY A 17 -20.54 -5.52 -9.72
CA GLY A 17 -21.96 -5.76 -9.68
C GLY A 17 -22.46 -5.51 -8.28
N PRO A 18 -23.77 -5.47 -8.15
CA PRO A 18 -24.38 -5.14 -6.86
C PRO A 18 -23.97 -6.04 -5.72
N GLY A 19 -23.48 -7.19 -6.02
CA GLY A 19 -23.13 -8.12 -5.00
C GLY A 19 -21.75 -7.93 -4.41
N ALA A 20 -20.94 -7.09 -5.04
CA ALA A 20 -19.54 -7.02 -4.66
C ALA A 20 -19.19 -5.91 -3.68
N PRO A 21 -19.97 -4.84 -3.58
CA PRO A 21 -19.45 -3.63 -2.94
C PRO A 21 -19.03 -3.80 -1.51
N GLY A 22 -19.65 -4.64 -0.78
CA GLY A 22 -19.30 -4.79 0.62
C GLY A 22 -17.91 -5.30 0.86
N ASN A 23 -17.33 -5.99 -0.13
CA ASN A 23 -16.03 -6.60 0.03
C ASN A 23 -14.94 -5.93 -0.79
N GLN A 24 -15.30 -4.93 -1.57
CA GLN A 24 -14.35 -4.27 -2.45
C GLN A 24 -13.66 -3.15 -1.71
N VAL A 25 -12.44 -3.40 -1.31
CA VAL A 25 -11.60 -2.39 -0.67
C VAL A 25 -10.52 -1.99 -1.65
N THR A 26 -10.40 -0.70 -1.87
CA THR A 26 -9.37 -0.17 -2.76
C THR A 26 -8.71 1.01 -2.10
N PHE A 27 -7.55 1.39 -2.62
CA PHE A 27 -6.99 2.69 -2.30
C PHE A 27 -7.67 3.71 -3.19
N ASP A 28 -8.21 4.78 -2.58
CA ASP A 28 -8.80 5.82 -3.38
C ASP A 28 -7.70 6.67 -4.02
N ARG A 29 -8.11 7.66 -4.83
CA ARG A 29 -7.14 8.45 -5.57
C ARG A 29 -6.17 9.17 -4.66
N ARG A 30 -6.64 9.74 -3.57
CA ARG A 30 -5.77 10.44 -2.64
C ARG A 30 -4.76 9.49 -2.01
N GLU A 31 -5.22 8.35 -1.62
CA GLU A 31 -4.36 7.34 -1.02
C GLU A 31 -3.30 6.87 -2.01
N LEU A 32 -3.73 6.56 -3.24
CA LEU A 32 -2.78 6.14 -4.25
C LEU A 32 -1.75 7.21 -4.55
N ASN A 33 -2.20 8.45 -4.70
CA ASN A 33 -1.27 9.54 -4.96
C ASN A 33 -0.26 9.67 -3.83
N ARG A 34 -0.72 9.51 -2.60
CA ARG A 34 0.18 9.61 -1.46
C ARG A 34 1.20 8.48 -1.45
N LEU A 35 0.72 7.27 -1.71
CA LEU A 35 1.61 6.11 -1.74
C LEU A 35 2.62 6.22 -2.88
N LEU A 36 2.17 6.63 -4.05
CA LEU A 36 3.07 6.74 -5.20
C LEU A 36 4.06 7.88 -5.02
N SER A 37 3.67 8.95 -4.35
CA SER A 37 4.60 10.03 -4.05
C SER A 37 5.72 9.54 -3.14
N LEU A 38 5.37 8.83 -2.11
CA LEU A 38 6.37 8.24 -1.23
C LEU A 38 7.27 7.27 -1.98
N TYR A 39 6.66 6.42 -2.79
CA TYR A 39 7.40 5.45 -3.58
C TYR A 39 8.41 6.15 -4.49
N SER A 40 7.98 7.20 -5.17
CA SER A 40 8.82 7.90 -6.12
C SER A 40 10.08 8.48 -5.46
N VAL A 41 9.92 9.04 -4.28
CA VAL A 41 11.04 9.60 -3.56
C VAL A 41 12.06 8.50 -3.22
N ARG A 42 11.57 7.36 -2.79
CA ARG A 42 12.48 6.28 -2.39
C ARG A 42 13.11 5.58 -3.58
N VAL A 43 12.40 5.53 -4.69
CA VAL A 43 13.00 5.00 -5.91
C VAL A 43 14.12 5.92 -6.39
N ALA A 44 13.89 7.23 -6.30
CA ALA A 44 14.92 8.17 -6.73
C ALA A 44 16.17 8.05 -5.88
N SER A 45 16.03 7.69 -4.61
CA SER A 45 17.18 7.52 -3.73
C SER A 45 17.76 6.11 -3.81
N GLY A 46 17.19 5.24 -4.62
CA GLY A 46 17.72 3.88 -4.78
C GLY A 46 17.28 2.89 -3.74
N GLU A 47 16.38 3.28 -2.84
CA GLU A 47 15.97 2.39 -1.76
C GLU A 47 14.96 1.36 -2.19
N TRP A 48 14.05 1.73 -3.07
CA TRP A 48 12.98 0.85 -3.52
C TRP A 48 13.07 0.70 -5.03
N ARG A 49 12.62 -0.43 -5.55
CA ARG A 49 12.73 -0.70 -6.98
C ARG A 49 11.42 -0.97 -7.66
N ASP A 50 10.45 -1.52 -6.94
CA ASP A 50 9.20 -1.92 -7.58
C ASP A 50 8.09 -1.93 -6.56
N TYR A 51 6.86 -1.92 -7.05
CA TYR A 51 5.70 -2.05 -6.20
C TYR A 51 4.65 -2.88 -6.89
N ALA A 52 3.70 -3.35 -6.10
CA ALA A 52 2.55 -4.08 -6.61
C ALA A 52 1.35 -3.72 -5.77
N ILE A 53 0.19 -3.72 -6.38
CA ILE A 53 -1.06 -3.44 -5.67
C ILE A 53 -1.95 -4.66 -5.80
N ASP A 54 -2.43 -5.13 -4.68
CA ASP A 54 -3.27 -6.30 -4.58
C ASP A 54 -4.59 -5.94 -3.95
N PHE A 55 -5.66 -6.51 -4.48
CA PHE A 55 -6.99 -6.31 -3.90
C PHE A 55 -7.54 -7.66 -3.50
N ARG A 56 -7.92 -7.78 -2.24
CA ARG A 56 -8.48 -9.00 -1.71
C ARG A 56 -9.77 -8.68 -0.98
N PRO A 57 -10.61 -9.66 -0.75
CA PRO A 57 -11.83 -9.36 0.00
C PRO A 57 -11.51 -8.67 1.31
N GLY A 58 -12.05 -7.49 1.48
CA GLY A 58 -11.87 -6.73 2.71
C GLY A 58 -10.54 -6.03 2.86
N MET A 59 -9.65 -6.06 1.86
CA MET A 59 -8.37 -5.40 2.04
C MET A 59 -7.73 -5.01 0.74
N ALA A 60 -6.91 -3.96 0.79
CA ALA A 60 -6.05 -3.55 -0.31
C ALA A 60 -4.62 -3.50 0.21
N ILE A 61 -3.67 -3.93 -0.61
CA ILE A 61 -2.29 -4.03 -0.19
C ILE A 61 -1.39 -3.36 -1.22
N PHE A 62 -0.52 -2.49 -0.76
CA PHE A 62 0.51 -1.85 -1.58
C PHE A 62 1.84 -2.43 -1.12
N SER A 63 2.45 -3.26 -1.95
CA SER A 63 3.69 -3.94 -1.61
C SER A 63 4.86 -3.24 -2.26
N ILE A 64 5.96 -3.12 -1.54
CA ILE A 64 7.14 -2.42 -1.99
C ILE A 64 8.30 -3.40 -2.00
N PHE A 65 9.04 -3.42 -3.11
CA PHE A 65 10.12 -4.37 -3.30
C PHE A 65 11.44 -3.62 -3.44
N ARG A 66 12.46 -4.15 -2.82
CA ARG A 66 13.81 -3.61 -2.94
C ARG A 66 14.56 -4.23 -4.10
N HIS A 67 14.28 -5.47 -4.35
CA HIS A 67 14.87 -6.20 -5.47
C HIS A 67 13.74 -6.83 -6.24
N ALA A 68 14.07 -7.33 -7.42
CA ALA A 68 13.09 -8.09 -8.18
C ALA A 68 12.88 -9.44 -7.53
N ALA A 69 12.86 -9.47 -6.23
CA ALA A 69 12.67 -10.68 -5.48
C ALA A 69 11.19 -10.90 -5.22
N GLU A 70 10.91 -12.06 -4.74
CA GLU A 70 9.55 -12.50 -4.56
C GLU A 70 8.90 -11.97 -3.30
N GLN A 71 9.69 -11.52 -2.33
CA GLN A 71 9.14 -11.06 -1.06
C GLN A 71 9.20 -9.56 -0.95
N PRO A 72 8.11 -8.92 -0.59
CA PRO A 72 8.14 -7.47 -0.42
C PRO A 72 8.94 -7.07 0.80
N LEU A 73 9.60 -5.94 0.68
CA LEU A 73 10.29 -5.35 1.81
C LEU A 73 9.29 -4.75 2.79
N PHE A 74 8.31 -4.05 2.26
CA PHE A 74 7.24 -3.46 3.07
C PHE A 74 5.90 -3.74 2.42
N ALA A 75 4.87 -3.76 3.24
CA ALA A 75 3.49 -3.85 2.76
C ALA A 75 2.66 -2.84 3.54
N ILE A 76 1.88 -2.06 2.81
CA ILE A 76 0.96 -1.11 3.39
C ILE A 76 -0.43 -1.63 3.11
N ALA A 77 -1.18 -1.94 4.16
CA ALA A 77 -2.49 -2.56 4.02
C ALA A 77 -3.57 -1.60 4.46
N LYS A 78 -4.68 -1.66 3.73
CA LYS A 78 -5.89 -0.94 4.09
C LYS A 78 -6.96 -1.99 4.39
N VAL A 79 -7.39 -2.03 5.65
CA VAL A 79 -8.35 -3.02 6.13
C VAL A 79 -9.42 -2.29 6.95
N PRO A 80 -10.40 -1.70 6.30
CA PRO A 80 -11.42 -0.95 7.02
C PRO A 80 -12.14 -1.83 8.03
N GLY A 81 -12.56 -1.23 9.12
CA GLY A 81 -13.35 -1.94 10.10
C GLY A 81 -12.57 -2.57 11.23
N THR A 82 -11.26 -2.47 11.24
CA THR A 82 -10.49 -2.96 12.37
C THR A 82 -10.57 -1.96 13.52
N SER A 83 -10.58 -2.48 14.73
CA SER A 83 -10.78 -1.63 15.90
C SER A 83 -9.58 -0.76 16.21
N GLN A 84 -8.41 -1.11 15.74
CA GLN A 84 -7.19 -0.37 16.04
C GLN A 84 -6.74 0.52 14.89
N GLY A 85 -7.57 0.65 13.88
CA GLY A 85 -7.24 1.48 12.75
C GLY A 85 -7.14 0.67 11.47
N GLY A 86 -7.58 1.26 10.38
CA GLY A 86 -7.70 0.56 9.11
C GLY A 86 -6.46 0.56 8.24
N TYR A 87 -5.37 1.17 8.68
CA TYR A 87 -4.13 1.20 7.89
C TYR A 87 -3.00 0.57 8.70
N MET A 88 -2.19 -0.22 8.03
CA MET A 88 -1.09 -0.92 8.68
C MET A 88 0.12 -0.92 7.77
N VAL A 89 1.30 -0.94 8.38
CA VAL A 89 2.54 -1.09 7.63
C VAL A 89 3.30 -2.27 8.20
N TYR A 90 3.75 -3.14 7.31
CA TYR A 90 4.49 -4.33 7.68
C TYR A 90 5.87 -4.33 7.05
N ASN A 91 6.82 -4.90 7.76
CA ASN A 91 8.13 -5.26 7.22
C ASN A 91 8.22 -6.77 7.37
N GLY A 92 8.02 -7.50 6.26
CA GLY A 92 7.86 -8.93 6.36
C GLY A 92 6.67 -9.27 7.24
N PRO A 93 6.82 -10.18 8.19
CA PRO A 93 5.72 -10.51 9.09
C PRO A 93 5.52 -9.53 10.23
N ARG A 94 6.41 -8.56 10.35
CA ARG A 94 6.41 -7.66 11.50
C ARG A 94 5.59 -6.42 11.22
N LYS A 95 4.62 -6.17 12.08
CA LYS A 95 3.81 -4.96 11.95
C LYS A 95 4.56 -3.77 12.56
N LEU A 96 4.76 -2.74 11.76
CA LEU A 96 5.48 -1.56 12.20
C LEU A 96 4.55 -0.47 12.73
N ALA A 97 3.36 -0.38 12.18
CA ALA A 97 2.43 0.68 12.57
C ALA A 97 1.02 0.29 12.21
N GLN A 98 0.08 0.85 12.93
CA GLN A 98 -1.35 0.71 12.65
C GLN A 98 -2.04 1.97 13.13
N SER A 99 -2.93 2.51 12.31
CA SER A 99 -3.61 3.75 12.66
C SER A 99 -4.88 3.89 11.84
N ASP A 100 -5.69 4.86 12.23
CA ASP A 100 -6.91 5.22 11.50
C ASP A 100 -6.61 5.97 10.21
N THR A 101 -5.44 6.54 10.06
CA THR A 101 -5.12 7.34 8.89
C THR A 101 -3.88 6.82 8.21
N LEU A 102 -3.88 6.96 6.88
CA LEU A 102 -2.73 6.56 6.10
C LEU A 102 -1.51 7.41 6.46
N GLU A 103 -1.71 8.71 6.67
CA GLU A 103 -0.60 9.58 7.00
C GLU A 103 0.14 9.14 8.25
N ASP A 104 -0.62 8.71 9.24
CA ASP A 104 0.01 8.30 10.49
C ASP A 104 0.91 7.07 10.30
N VAL A 105 0.42 6.08 9.56
CA VAL A 105 1.25 4.88 9.39
C VAL A 105 2.45 5.15 8.49
N LEU A 106 2.33 6.10 7.57
CA LEU A 106 3.45 6.40 6.68
C LEU A 106 4.57 7.14 7.38
N ARG A 107 4.32 7.67 8.56
CA ARG A 107 5.38 8.31 9.33
C ARG A 107 6.48 7.35 9.73
N VAL A 108 6.17 6.07 9.73
CA VAL A 108 7.19 5.10 10.09
C VAL A 108 8.35 5.15 9.10
N PHE A 109 8.08 5.53 7.85
CA PHE A 109 9.14 5.60 6.86
C PHE A 109 10.07 6.79 7.11
N ASP A 110 9.52 7.92 7.52
CA ASP A 110 10.34 9.07 7.87
C ASP A 110 11.24 8.77 9.04
N ARG A 111 10.69 8.15 10.05
CA ARG A 111 11.46 7.83 11.25
C ARG A 111 12.55 6.84 10.94
N LYS A 112 12.22 5.83 10.16
CA LYS A 112 13.18 4.81 9.80
C LYS A 112 14.33 5.38 9.00
N LEU A 113 14.01 6.23 8.04
CA LEU A 113 15.03 6.86 7.25
C LEU A 113 15.95 7.72 8.09
N ARG A 114 15.38 8.44 9.03
CA ARG A 114 16.17 9.29 9.91
C ARG A 114 17.14 8.48 10.75
N LEU A 115 16.69 7.35 11.25
CA LEU A 115 17.55 6.49 12.03
C LEU A 115 18.70 5.91 11.20
N LEU A 116 18.40 5.59 9.95
CA LEU A 116 19.43 5.04 9.09
C LEU A 116 20.46 6.08 8.70
N LEU A 117 20.05 7.33 8.60
CA LEU A 117 20.95 8.39 8.21
C LEU A 117 21.78 8.93 9.36
N SER A 118 21.34 8.72 10.55
CA SER A 118 22.12 9.16 11.70
C SER A 118 23.00 8.05 12.22
#